data_af6c268dd906610be5c0e709dfe9b856
#
_entry.id   af6c268dd906610be5c0e709dfe9b856
#
_cell.length_a   1.000
_cell.length_b   1.000
_cell.length_c   1.000
_cell.angle_alpha   90.00
_cell.angle_beta   90.00
_cell.angle_gamma   90.00
#
_symmetry.space_group_name_H-M   'P 1'
#
loop_
_entity.id
_entity.type
_entity.pdbx_description
1 polymer ?
#
loop_
_entity_poly.entity_id
_entity_poly.type
_entity_poly.pdbx_seq_one_letter_code
_entity_poly.pdbx_strand_id
1 'polypeptide(L)'
;VTDSPTCSSPLHAALVGFQAEVTDVSKASQAKIQPRDKSKPAFGFPYADLPTILAHVRPLLAKHGLAVVQDVSTADDHVWVRTIVLHESGESIDFGRLGLPVGDDNKQTGGSITSARRFAILAALGIASVGEDAGDEAGGRRSSRASDRQLAKIGAEVERAGITDEELAKVLGTFGVAATDELSKAQASELIDRLMAEANRRARAAAAGADPQTGEVPS
;
A
#
# COMPACT_ATOMS: atom_id res chain seq x y z
N VAL A 1 -48.60 -2.13 29.37
CA VAL A 1 -47.20 -2.40 28.95
C VAL A 1 -47.31 -3.27 27.70
N THR A 2 -47.28 -2.65 26.54
CA THR A 2 -47.29 -3.33 25.23
C THR A 2 -45.88 -3.81 24.98
N ASP A 3 -45.69 -5.11 25.12
CA ASP A 3 -44.50 -5.82 24.65
C ASP A 3 -44.51 -5.75 23.12
N SER A 4 -43.73 -4.81 22.57
CA SER A 4 -43.44 -4.79 21.14
C SER A 4 -42.53 -5.99 20.88
N PRO A 5 -42.89 -6.93 19.95
CA PRO A 5 -41.99 -7.97 19.59
C PRO A 5 -40.75 -7.31 18.94
N THR A 6 -39.65 -7.31 19.64
CA THR A 6 -38.33 -7.04 19.05
C THR A 6 -38.06 -8.15 18.04
N CYS A 7 -38.49 -7.94 16.82
CA CYS A 7 -38.15 -8.79 15.67
C CYS A 7 -36.65 -8.53 15.38
N SER A 8 -35.77 -9.12 16.19
CA SER A 8 -34.36 -9.14 15.86
C SER A 8 -34.19 -10.07 14.67
N SER A 9 -33.66 -9.58 13.57
CA SER A 9 -33.31 -10.38 12.40
C SER A 9 -32.46 -11.58 12.84
N PRO A 10 -32.74 -12.80 12.36
CA PRO A 10 -31.93 -13.98 12.66
C PRO A 10 -30.43 -13.75 12.41
N LEU A 11 -30.08 -13.06 11.33
CA LEU A 11 -28.71 -12.66 11.04
C LEU A 11 -28.11 -11.79 12.14
N HIS A 12 -28.86 -10.80 12.66
CA HIS A 12 -28.33 -9.94 13.73
C HIS A 12 -28.14 -10.73 15.02
N ALA A 13 -29.05 -11.61 15.38
CA ALA A 13 -28.92 -12.48 16.56
C ALA A 13 -27.68 -13.41 16.42
N ALA A 14 -27.48 -13.99 15.26
CA ALA A 14 -26.32 -14.84 14.94
C ALA A 14 -25.00 -14.06 15.02
N LEU A 15 -24.96 -12.83 14.50
CA LEU A 15 -23.77 -11.96 14.60
C LEU A 15 -23.46 -11.58 16.05
N VAL A 16 -24.47 -11.26 16.84
CA VAL A 16 -24.29 -10.98 18.27
C VAL A 16 -23.73 -12.20 19.00
N GLY A 17 -24.27 -13.40 18.73
CA GLY A 17 -23.77 -14.67 19.28
C GLY A 17 -22.33 -14.95 18.87
N PHE A 18 -22.02 -14.78 17.59
CA PHE A 18 -20.65 -14.91 17.08
C PHE A 18 -19.68 -13.95 17.77
N GLN A 19 -20.06 -12.66 17.89
CA GLN A 19 -19.24 -11.64 18.52
C GLN A 19 -18.99 -11.91 20.03
N ALA A 20 -19.92 -12.56 20.71
CA ALA A 20 -19.77 -12.92 22.11
C ALA A 20 -18.74 -14.05 22.33
N GLU A 21 -18.47 -14.86 21.33
CA GLU A 21 -17.58 -16.02 21.43
C GLU A 21 -16.24 -15.83 20.71
N VAL A 22 -16.19 -14.98 19.67
CA VAL A 22 -14.96 -14.78 18.91
C VAL A 22 -13.91 -14.07 19.74
N THR A 23 -12.70 -14.57 19.66
CA THR A 23 -11.52 -13.96 20.28
C THR A 23 -10.58 -13.42 19.21
N ASP A 24 -9.69 -12.55 19.61
CA ASP A 24 -8.66 -12.04 18.73
C ASP A 24 -7.72 -13.13 18.22
N VAL A 25 -7.26 -12.98 16.98
CA VAL A 25 -6.41 -14.00 16.34
C VAL A 25 -4.96 -13.80 16.71
N SER A 26 -4.33 -14.89 17.23
CA SER A 26 -2.90 -14.86 17.54
C SER A 26 -2.03 -14.76 16.27
N LYS A 27 -0.91 -14.07 16.40
CA LYS A 27 0.10 -13.95 15.34
C LYS A 27 0.96 -15.21 15.27
N ALA A 28 0.53 -16.20 14.50
CA ALA A 28 1.25 -17.49 14.36
C ALA A 28 2.31 -17.45 13.26
N SER A 29 2.22 -16.51 12.33
CA SER A 29 3.11 -16.42 11.17
C SER A 29 4.11 -15.28 11.31
N GLN A 30 5.32 -15.45 10.76
CA GLN A 30 6.35 -14.41 10.68
C GLN A 30 6.56 -14.00 9.23
N ALA A 31 6.31 -12.73 8.92
CA ALA A 31 6.78 -12.15 7.67
C ALA A 31 8.28 -11.87 7.77
N LYS A 32 9.06 -12.38 6.82
CA LYS A 32 10.47 -12.03 6.67
C LYS A 32 10.59 -10.99 5.57
N ILE A 33 11.01 -9.79 5.92
CA ILE A 33 11.35 -8.75 4.96
C ILE A 33 12.86 -8.74 4.81
N GLN A 34 13.34 -9.04 3.60
CA GLN A 34 14.73 -8.79 3.25
C GLN A 34 14.85 -7.35 2.74
N PRO A 35 15.62 -6.49 3.42
CA PRO A 35 15.94 -5.18 2.87
C PRO A 35 16.60 -5.33 1.49
N ARG A 36 16.37 -4.37 0.59
CA ARG A 36 17.10 -4.31 -0.69
C ARG A 36 18.60 -4.23 -0.51
N ASP A 37 19.03 -3.57 0.53
CA ASP A 37 20.42 -3.56 1.00
C ASP A 37 20.72 -4.87 1.72
N LYS A 38 21.39 -5.79 1.03
CA LYS A 38 21.74 -7.11 1.55
C LYS A 38 22.74 -7.08 2.73
N SER A 39 23.32 -5.91 3.03
CA SER A 39 24.17 -5.71 4.21
C SER A 39 23.36 -5.57 5.49
N LYS A 40 22.08 -5.24 5.40
CA LYS A 40 21.17 -5.11 6.55
C LYS A 40 20.55 -6.46 6.89
N PRO A 41 20.44 -6.80 8.18
CA PRO A 41 19.82 -8.05 8.60
C PRO A 41 18.33 -8.07 8.18
N ALA A 42 17.87 -9.25 7.77
CA ALA A 42 16.44 -9.46 7.55
C ALA A 42 15.71 -9.24 8.88
N PHE A 43 14.63 -8.48 8.84
CA PHE A 43 13.75 -8.32 9.99
C PHE A 43 12.42 -9.01 9.72
N GLY A 44 11.84 -9.56 10.78
CA GLY A 44 10.54 -10.22 10.71
C GLY A 44 9.60 -9.61 11.73
N PHE A 45 8.33 -9.53 11.37
CA PHE A 45 7.27 -9.21 12.32
C PHE A 45 6.23 -10.32 12.33
N PRO A 46 5.69 -10.65 13.51
CA PRO A 46 4.64 -11.65 13.61
C PRO A 46 3.32 -11.07 13.08
N TYR A 47 2.55 -11.87 12.33
CA TYR A 47 1.23 -11.48 11.83
C TYR A 47 0.32 -12.69 11.74
N ALA A 48 -1.00 -12.49 11.78
CA ALA A 48 -1.97 -13.53 11.48
C ALA A 48 -2.14 -13.62 9.97
N ASP A 49 -1.77 -14.73 9.35
CA ASP A 49 -1.99 -14.95 7.92
C ASP A 49 -3.46 -15.31 7.64
N LEU A 50 -3.86 -15.18 6.39
CA LEU A 50 -5.25 -15.46 5.97
C LEU A 50 -5.71 -16.90 6.28
N PRO A 51 -4.90 -17.95 6.06
CA PRO A 51 -5.26 -19.32 6.50
C PRO A 51 -5.54 -19.41 7.99
N THR A 52 -4.70 -18.82 8.83
CA THR A 52 -4.87 -18.81 10.29
C THR A 52 -6.17 -18.11 10.70
N ILE A 53 -6.46 -16.93 10.12
CA ILE A 53 -7.71 -16.22 10.37
C ILE A 53 -8.91 -17.08 9.95
N LEU A 54 -8.89 -17.65 8.75
CA LEU A 54 -9.99 -18.48 8.25
C LEU A 54 -10.18 -19.76 9.09
N ALA A 55 -9.11 -20.39 9.54
CA ALA A 55 -9.17 -21.55 10.44
C ALA A 55 -9.79 -21.20 11.79
N HIS A 56 -9.54 -19.99 12.29
CA HIS A 56 -10.09 -19.50 13.56
C HIS A 56 -11.58 -19.15 13.44
N VAL A 57 -11.99 -18.43 12.39
CA VAL A 57 -13.36 -17.88 12.32
C VAL A 57 -14.39 -18.86 11.75
N ARG A 58 -14.01 -19.75 10.80
CA ARG A 58 -14.95 -20.65 10.12
C ARG A 58 -15.75 -21.57 11.05
N PRO A 59 -15.15 -22.22 12.06
CA PRO A 59 -15.91 -23.06 12.98
C PRO A 59 -16.96 -22.28 13.78
N LEU A 60 -16.60 -21.06 14.22
CA LEU A 60 -17.50 -20.19 14.94
C LEU A 60 -18.61 -19.62 14.05
N LEU A 61 -18.29 -19.18 12.84
CA LEU A 61 -19.29 -18.74 11.88
C LEU A 61 -20.31 -19.86 11.62
N ALA A 62 -19.83 -21.08 11.33
CA ALA A 62 -20.70 -22.23 11.09
C ALA A 62 -21.58 -22.57 12.29
N LYS A 63 -21.07 -22.46 13.52
CA LYS A 63 -21.84 -22.67 14.76
C LYS A 63 -23.03 -21.71 14.88
N HIS A 64 -22.90 -20.51 14.36
CA HIS A 64 -23.94 -19.47 14.40
C HIS A 64 -24.72 -19.38 13.06
N GLY A 65 -24.66 -20.40 12.18
CA GLY A 65 -25.36 -20.38 10.90
C GLY A 65 -24.86 -19.31 9.92
N LEU A 66 -23.63 -18.84 10.10
CA LEU A 66 -23.01 -17.77 9.31
C LEU A 66 -21.98 -18.32 8.33
N ALA A 67 -21.85 -17.66 7.19
CA ALA A 67 -20.77 -17.87 6.23
C ALA A 67 -20.24 -16.52 5.73
N VAL A 68 -18.94 -16.45 5.44
CA VAL A 68 -18.32 -15.27 4.84
C VAL A 68 -17.89 -15.54 3.42
N VAL A 69 -18.25 -14.64 2.52
CA VAL A 69 -17.87 -14.66 1.10
C VAL A 69 -17.11 -13.38 0.78
N GLN A 70 -16.04 -13.51 0.02
CA GLN A 70 -15.25 -12.39 -0.45
C GLN A 70 -15.18 -12.41 -1.97
N ASP A 71 -15.72 -11.36 -2.60
CA ASP A 71 -15.57 -11.08 -4.01
C ASP A 71 -14.34 -10.22 -4.25
N VAL A 72 -13.49 -10.61 -5.21
CA VAL A 72 -12.22 -9.95 -5.50
C VAL A 72 -12.24 -9.45 -6.94
N SER A 73 -11.95 -8.19 -7.13
CA SER A 73 -11.81 -7.56 -8.44
C SER A 73 -10.60 -6.63 -8.50
N THR A 74 -10.16 -6.32 -9.70
CA THR A 74 -9.10 -5.32 -9.94
C THR A 74 -9.64 -4.22 -10.84
N ALA A 75 -9.53 -2.98 -10.40
CA ALA A 75 -9.91 -1.80 -11.15
C ALA A 75 -9.11 -0.59 -10.65
N ASP A 76 -8.81 0.35 -11.54
CA ASP A 76 -8.17 1.64 -11.21
C ASP A 76 -6.87 1.48 -10.39
N ASP A 77 -6.00 0.56 -10.81
CA ASP A 77 -4.74 0.21 -10.13
C ASP A 77 -4.92 -0.27 -8.68
N HIS A 78 -6.12 -0.76 -8.33
CA HIS A 78 -6.43 -1.32 -7.03
C HIS A 78 -6.98 -2.75 -7.12
N VAL A 79 -6.64 -3.54 -6.11
CA VAL A 79 -7.34 -4.77 -5.75
C VAL A 79 -8.47 -4.38 -4.81
N TRP A 80 -9.69 -4.69 -5.18
CA TRP A 80 -10.89 -4.47 -4.38
C TRP A 80 -11.39 -5.79 -3.82
N VAL A 81 -11.69 -5.82 -2.54
CA VAL A 81 -12.31 -6.97 -1.86
C VAL A 81 -13.60 -6.52 -1.22
N ARG A 82 -14.72 -7.10 -1.67
CA ARG A 82 -16.05 -6.94 -1.08
C ARG A 82 -16.29 -8.11 -0.12
N THR A 83 -16.67 -7.82 1.11
CA THR A 83 -16.93 -8.86 2.12
C THR A 83 -18.42 -8.90 2.44
N ILE A 84 -19.03 -10.09 2.30
CA ILE A 84 -20.45 -10.34 2.56
C ILE A 84 -20.53 -11.45 3.59
N VAL A 85 -21.34 -11.26 4.62
CA VAL A 85 -21.72 -12.31 5.58
C VAL A 85 -23.14 -12.78 5.24
N LEU A 86 -23.26 -14.09 5.05
CA LEU A 86 -24.52 -14.78 4.77
C LEU A 86 -24.99 -15.50 6.03
N HIS A 87 -26.31 -15.59 6.21
CA HIS A 87 -26.94 -16.38 7.25
C HIS A 87 -27.83 -17.48 6.64
N GLU A 88 -28.00 -18.61 7.32
CA GLU A 88 -28.81 -19.75 6.87
C GLU A 88 -30.28 -19.41 6.61
N SER A 89 -30.79 -18.31 7.21
CA SER A 89 -32.14 -17.80 6.91
C SER A 89 -32.30 -17.20 5.51
N GLY A 90 -31.20 -17.05 4.75
CA GLY A 90 -31.16 -16.34 3.47
C GLY A 90 -30.87 -14.83 3.59
N GLU A 91 -30.76 -14.30 4.80
CA GLU A 91 -30.35 -12.91 5.03
C GLU A 91 -28.86 -12.75 4.77
N SER A 92 -28.46 -11.54 4.42
CA SER A 92 -27.04 -11.20 4.22
C SER A 92 -26.74 -9.76 4.62
N ILE A 93 -25.51 -9.53 4.98
CA ILE A 93 -24.98 -8.17 5.22
C ILE A 93 -23.72 -7.94 4.37
N ASP A 94 -23.70 -6.80 3.69
CA ASP A 94 -22.58 -6.37 2.87
C ASP A 94 -21.77 -5.31 3.63
N PHE A 95 -20.53 -5.62 3.93
CA PHE A 95 -19.60 -4.73 4.64
C PHE A 95 -18.86 -3.76 3.71
N GLY A 96 -19.25 -3.71 2.43
CA GLY A 96 -18.65 -2.82 1.46
C GLY A 96 -17.32 -3.35 0.90
N ARG A 97 -16.51 -2.45 0.36
CA ARG A 97 -15.26 -2.77 -0.32
C ARG A 97 -14.07 -2.17 0.39
N LEU A 98 -13.01 -2.97 0.46
CA LEU A 98 -11.67 -2.51 0.86
C LEU A 98 -10.75 -2.58 -0.35
N GLY A 99 -10.01 -1.48 -0.62
CA GLY A 99 -9.08 -1.37 -1.73
C GLY A 99 -7.63 -1.32 -1.26
N LEU A 100 -6.76 -2.10 -1.91
CA LEU A 100 -5.31 -1.96 -1.81
C LEU A 100 -4.72 -1.79 -3.21
N PRO A 101 -3.62 -1.05 -3.36
CA PRO A 101 -2.98 -0.91 -4.65
C PRO A 101 -2.52 -2.25 -5.23
N VAL A 102 -2.67 -2.39 -6.54
CA VAL A 102 -2.06 -3.49 -7.31
C VAL A 102 -0.54 -3.41 -7.19
N GLY A 103 0.12 -4.55 -7.13
CA GLY A 103 1.59 -4.60 -7.16
C GLY A 103 2.15 -4.41 -8.57
N ASP A 104 3.46 -4.14 -8.65
CA ASP A 104 4.17 -3.93 -9.92
C ASP A 104 4.31 -5.23 -10.74
N ASP A 105 4.12 -6.38 -10.12
CA ASP A 105 4.17 -7.71 -10.73
C ASP A 105 3.08 -8.66 -10.17
N ASN A 106 2.92 -9.82 -10.79
CA ASN A 106 1.90 -10.81 -10.39
C ASN A 106 2.09 -11.32 -8.95
N LYS A 107 3.34 -11.40 -8.46
CA LYS A 107 3.64 -11.85 -7.10
C LYS A 107 3.20 -10.80 -6.08
N GLN A 108 3.51 -9.54 -6.35
CA GLN A 108 3.11 -8.42 -5.50
C GLN A 108 1.58 -8.24 -5.52
N THR A 109 0.96 -8.37 -6.70
CA THR A 109 -0.51 -8.35 -6.85
C THR A 109 -1.16 -9.46 -6.04
N GLY A 110 -0.63 -10.69 -6.08
CA GLY A 110 -1.09 -11.80 -5.24
C GLY A 110 -0.95 -11.50 -3.75
N GLY A 111 0.13 -10.83 -3.35
CA GLY A 111 0.32 -10.31 -2.00
C GLY A 111 -0.73 -9.26 -1.60
N SER A 112 -1.03 -8.33 -2.50
CA SER A 112 -2.09 -7.31 -2.30
C SER A 112 -3.46 -7.95 -2.14
N ILE A 113 -3.81 -8.96 -2.96
CA ILE A 113 -5.06 -9.72 -2.84
C ILE A 113 -5.16 -10.40 -1.47
N THR A 114 -4.11 -11.10 -1.06
CA THR A 114 -4.10 -11.82 0.22
C THR A 114 -4.21 -10.85 1.40
N SER A 115 -3.51 -9.72 1.34
CA SER A 115 -3.56 -8.67 2.37
C SER A 115 -4.94 -7.99 2.42
N ALA A 116 -5.52 -7.64 1.27
CA ALA A 116 -6.83 -7.02 1.20
C ALA A 116 -7.92 -7.95 1.78
N ARG A 117 -7.89 -9.24 1.44
CA ARG A 117 -8.82 -10.23 1.98
C ARG A 117 -8.69 -10.38 3.49
N ARG A 118 -7.47 -10.40 4.00
CA ARG A 118 -7.18 -10.48 5.44
C ARG A 118 -7.75 -9.27 6.19
N PHE A 119 -7.44 -8.06 5.74
CA PHE A 119 -7.94 -6.84 6.38
C PHE A 119 -9.46 -6.72 6.28
N ALA A 120 -10.03 -7.05 5.13
CA ALA A 120 -11.47 -6.96 4.92
C ALA A 120 -12.26 -7.93 5.82
N ILE A 121 -11.78 -9.17 6.00
CA ILE A 121 -12.48 -10.14 6.87
C ILE A 121 -12.34 -9.78 8.35
N LEU A 122 -11.17 -9.33 8.80
CA LEU A 122 -10.96 -8.90 10.18
C LEU A 122 -11.85 -7.69 10.50
N ALA A 123 -11.90 -6.69 9.62
CA ALA A 123 -12.74 -5.51 9.79
C ALA A 123 -14.24 -5.87 9.78
N ALA A 124 -14.69 -6.71 8.85
CA ALA A 124 -16.09 -7.12 8.77
C ALA A 124 -16.56 -7.94 9.98
N LEU A 125 -15.69 -8.75 10.55
CA LEU A 125 -15.99 -9.57 11.72
C LEU A 125 -15.62 -8.91 13.05
N GLY A 126 -15.10 -7.66 13.05
CA GLY A 126 -14.73 -6.92 14.26
C GLY A 126 -13.64 -7.62 15.10
N ILE A 127 -12.69 -8.29 14.44
CA ILE A 127 -11.62 -9.06 15.08
C ILE A 127 -10.30 -8.29 14.93
N ALA A 128 -9.53 -8.18 16.02
CA ALA A 128 -8.17 -7.69 15.97
C ALA A 128 -7.15 -8.84 15.83
N SER A 129 -5.99 -8.57 15.26
CA SER A 129 -4.85 -9.46 15.42
C SER A 129 -4.05 -9.04 16.64
N VAL A 130 -3.86 -9.96 17.61
CA VAL A 130 -3.14 -9.66 18.86
C VAL A 130 -1.75 -9.12 18.57
N GLY A 131 -1.44 -7.93 19.10
CA GLY A 131 -0.15 -7.23 18.91
C GLY A 131 -0.17 -6.30 17.66
N GLU A 132 -1.32 -5.97 17.11
CA GLU A 132 -1.47 -4.73 16.37
C GLU A 132 -1.51 -3.57 17.39
N ASP A 133 -0.33 -3.16 17.84
CA ASP A 133 -0.15 -1.73 18.15
C ASP A 133 -0.30 -1.03 16.81
N ALA A 134 -1.54 -0.61 16.58
CA ALA A 134 -2.10 -0.30 15.28
C ALA A 134 -1.64 1.08 14.77
N GLY A 135 -0.41 1.38 14.78
CA GLY A 135 0.04 2.67 14.30
C GLY A 135 1.21 2.58 13.33
N ASP A 136 2.19 1.74 13.61
CA ASP A 136 3.47 1.88 12.91
C ASP A 136 3.86 0.72 11.99
N GLU A 137 3.19 -0.45 12.03
CA GLU A 137 3.70 -1.61 11.34
C GLU A 137 2.78 -2.27 10.29
N ALA A 138 1.45 -2.12 10.37
CA ALA A 138 0.53 -2.71 9.38
C ALA A 138 0.20 -1.76 8.21
N GLY A 139 0.32 -0.48 8.41
CA GLY A 139 0.74 0.40 7.36
C GLY A 139 2.25 0.37 7.43
N GLY A 140 2.90 -0.45 6.62
CA GLY A 140 4.09 0.10 6.06
C GLY A 140 3.63 1.49 5.68
N ARG A 141 3.96 2.53 6.41
CA ARG A 141 4.03 3.86 5.85
C ARG A 141 4.70 3.56 4.52
N ARG A 142 3.91 3.47 3.45
CA ARG A 142 4.47 3.83 2.17
C ARG A 142 5.05 5.15 2.53
N SER A 143 6.33 5.10 2.78
CA SER A 143 7.08 6.24 3.21
C SER A 143 6.52 7.34 2.34
N SER A 144 5.87 8.34 2.93
CA SER A 144 5.52 9.56 2.19
C SER A 144 6.79 10.11 1.55
N ARG A 145 7.93 9.59 1.96
CA ARG A 145 9.27 9.86 1.45
C ARG A 145 9.52 9.19 0.11
N ALA A 146 10.36 9.78 -0.66
CA ALA A 146 10.82 9.29 -1.95
C ALA A 146 11.28 7.83 -1.86
N SER A 147 10.89 7.02 -2.85
CA SER A 147 11.36 5.64 -2.97
C SER A 147 12.82 5.61 -3.42
N ASP A 148 13.56 4.52 -3.09
CA ASP A 148 14.95 4.34 -3.54
C ASP A 148 15.09 4.49 -5.07
N ARG A 149 14.06 4.08 -5.83
CA ARG A 149 14.03 4.26 -7.30
C ARG A 149 13.93 5.73 -7.69
N GLN A 150 13.15 6.53 -6.96
CA GLN A 150 13.06 7.97 -7.21
C GLN A 150 14.36 8.66 -6.81
N LEU A 151 14.97 8.28 -5.68
CA LEU A 151 16.26 8.81 -5.25
C LEU A 151 17.37 8.49 -6.25
N ALA A 152 17.44 7.24 -6.74
CA ALA A 152 18.39 6.87 -7.77
C ALA A 152 18.16 7.65 -9.09
N LYS A 153 16.88 7.89 -9.47
CA LYS A 153 16.55 8.69 -10.64
C LYS A 153 16.91 10.17 -10.46
N ILE A 154 16.70 10.74 -9.28
CA ILE A 154 17.12 12.11 -8.96
C ILE A 154 18.64 12.23 -9.15
N GLY A 155 19.44 11.32 -8.59
CA GLY A 155 20.89 11.31 -8.76
C GLY A 155 21.32 11.27 -10.23
N ALA A 156 20.74 10.37 -11.03
CA ALA A 156 21.03 10.26 -12.45
C ALA A 156 20.66 11.54 -13.25
N GLU A 157 19.52 12.17 -12.91
CA GLU A 157 19.11 13.40 -13.60
C GLU A 157 19.94 14.63 -13.16
N VAL A 158 20.40 14.68 -11.91
CA VAL A 158 21.35 15.71 -11.43
C VAL A 158 22.67 15.62 -12.21
N GLU A 159 23.23 14.43 -12.35
CA GLU A 159 24.45 14.20 -13.15
C GLU A 159 24.21 14.57 -14.62
N ARG A 160 23.10 14.12 -15.23
CA ARG A 160 22.76 14.41 -16.63
C ARG A 160 22.58 15.90 -16.90
N ALA A 161 21.99 16.61 -15.95
CA ALA A 161 21.79 18.06 -16.06
C ALA A 161 23.04 18.88 -15.69
N GLY A 162 24.08 18.27 -15.12
CA GLY A 162 25.26 18.96 -14.62
C GLY A 162 24.91 19.99 -13.52
N ILE A 163 23.96 19.62 -12.64
CA ILE A 163 23.51 20.47 -11.54
C ILE A 163 24.50 20.34 -10.39
N THR A 164 24.95 21.48 -9.85
CA THR A 164 25.86 21.50 -8.71
C THR A 164 25.11 21.24 -7.39
N ASP A 165 25.84 20.82 -6.35
CA ASP A 165 25.26 20.59 -5.03
C ASP A 165 24.57 21.84 -4.47
N GLU A 166 25.10 23.04 -4.77
CA GLU A 166 24.50 24.30 -4.36
C GLU A 166 23.17 24.57 -5.08
N GLU A 167 23.09 24.27 -6.38
CA GLU A 167 21.86 24.40 -7.17
C GLU A 167 20.80 23.41 -6.68
N LEU A 168 21.22 22.16 -6.38
CA LEU A 168 20.33 21.15 -5.83
C LEU A 168 19.80 21.56 -4.45
N ALA A 169 20.66 22.04 -3.57
CA ALA A 169 20.28 22.53 -2.24
C ALA A 169 19.24 23.66 -2.31
N LYS A 170 19.38 24.60 -3.26
CA LYS A 170 18.39 25.67 -3.48
C LYS A 170 17.03 25.10 -3.89
N VAL A 171 17.02 24.11 -4.78
CA VAL A 171 15.77 23.47 -5.21
C VAL A 171 15.13 22.68 -4.08
N LEU A 172 15.91 21.94 -3.29
CA LEU A 172 15.42 21.23 -2.10
C LEU A 172 14.83 22.20 -1.06
N GLY A 173 15.42 23.35 -0.88
CA GLY A 173 14.89 24.43 -0.04
C GLY A 173 13.49 24.90 -0.46
N THR A 174 13.14 24.86 -1.77
CA THR A 174 11.76 25.19 -2.22
C THR A 174 10.72 24.16 -1.79
N PHE A 175 11.14 22.94 -1.49
CA PHE A 175 10.31 21.88 -0.94
C PHE A 175 10.33 21.83 0.60
N GLY A 176 11.11 22.71 1.25
CA GLY A 176 11.24 22.77 2.70
C GLY A 176 12.03 21.61 3.30
N VAL A 177 12.93 20.99 2.53
CA VAL A 177 13.77 19.85 2.96
C VAL A 177 15.25 20.17 2.73
N ALA A 178 16.13 19.53 3.52
CA ALA A 178 17.58 19.72 3.42
C ALA A 178 18.25 18.64 2.55
N ALA A 179 17.64 17.47 2.43
CA ALA A 179 18.19 16.33 1.71
C ALA A 179 17.12 15.61 0.85
N THR A 180 17.57 14.91 -0.19
CA THR A 180 16.68 14.24 -1.14
C THR A 180 15.88 13.08 -0.53
N ASP A 181 16.40 12.44 0.51
CA ASP A 181 15.75 11.36 1.26
C ASP A 181 14.62 11.84 2.19
N GLU A 182 14.56 13.16 2.44
CA GLU A 182 13.46 13.79 3.18
C GLU A 182 12.25 14.12 2.31
N LEU A 183 12.41 14.12 0.98
CA LEU A 183 11.32 14.40 0.03
C LEU A 183 10.18 13.38 0.18
N SER A 184 8.94 13.87 0.06
CA SER A 184 7.80 13.00 -0.17
C SER A 184 7.83 12.40 -1.59
N LYS A 185 7.09 11.33 -1.84
CA LYS A 185 6.98 10.75 -3.19
C LYS A 185 6.50 11.74 -4.24
N ALA A 186 5.55 12.59 -3.87
CA ALA A 186 5.02 13.63 -4.76
C ALA A 186 6.10 14.69 -5.07
N GLN A 187 6.79 15.19 -4.04
CA GLN A 187 7.89 16.14 -4.21
C GLN A 187 9.06 15.54 -5.01
N ALA A 188 9.38 14.26 -4.79
CA ALA A 188 10.42 13.58 -5.56
C ALA A 188 10.03 13.43 -7.04
N SER A 189 8.77 13.13 -7.36
CA SER A 189 8.30 13.09 -8.73
C SER A 189 8.38 14.47 -9.39
N GLU A 190 7.93 15.50 -8.69
CA GLU A 190 8.02 16.89 -9.18
C GLU A 190 9.48 17.33 -9.39
N LEU A 191 10.38 16.98 -8.47
CA LEU A 191 11.83 17.25 -8.62
C LEU A 191 12.39 16.53 -9.84
N ILE A 192 12.06 15.27 -10.07
CA ILE A 192 12.49 14.52 -11.26
C ILE A 192 12.05 15.23 -12.54
N ASP A 193 10.79 15.66 -12.62
CA ASP A 193 10.27 16.35 -13.81
C ASP A 193 10.99 17.69 -14.05
N ARG A 194 11.27 18.45 -12.99
CA ARG A 194 12.05 19.70 -13.07
C ARG A 194 13.48 19.45 -13.54
N LEU A 195 14.15 18.42 -13.00
CA LEU A 195 15.52 18.05 -13.38
C LEU A 195 15.57 17.58 -14.85
N MET A 196 14.61 16.79 -15.29
CA MET A 196 14.51 16.36 -16.69
C MET A 196 14.31 17.53 -17.65
N ALA A 197 13.45 18.48 -17.29
CA ALA A 197 13.23 19.69 -18.09
C ALA A 197 14.52 20.53 -18.19
N GLU A 198 15.24 20.69 -17.08
CA GLU A 198 16.50 21.40 -17.01
C GLU A 198 17.61 20.73 -17.83
N ALA A 199 17.76 19.40 -17.71
CA ALA A 199 18.71 18.63 -18.50
C ALA A 199 18.44 18.80 -20.01
N ASN A 200 17.18 18.71 -20.41
CA ASN A 200 16.79 18.91 -21.82
C ASN A 200 17.04 20.35 -22.29
N ARG A 201 16.83 21.35 -21.43
CA ARG A 201 17.12 22.77 -21.75
C ARG A 201 18.61 23.00 -21.95
N ARG A 202 19.46 22.50 -21.03
CA ARG A 202 20.93 22.62 -21.12
C ARG A 202 21.48 21.88 -22.34
N ALA A 203 20.95 20.70 -22.66
CA ALA A 203 21.33 19.95 -23.85
C ALA A 203 20.99 20.70 -25.15
N ARG A 204 19.80 21.31 -25.22
CA ARG A 204 19.41 22.13 -26.37
C ARG A 204 20.27 23.40 -26.52
N ALA A 205 20.61 24.06 -25.42
CA ALA A 205 21.48 25.21 -25.40
C ALA A 205 22.90 24.85 -25.87
N ALA A 206 23.44 23.70 -25.43
CA ALA A 206 24.74 23.21 -25.88
C ALA A 206 24.73 22.87 -27.39
N ALA A 207 23.65 22.26 -27.87
CA ALA A 207 23.49 21.96 -29.31
C ALA A 207 23.33 23.24 -30.17
N ALA A 208 22.69 24.28 -29.64
CA ALA A 208 22.51 25.56 -30.34
C ALA A 208 23.79 26.44 -30.30
N GLY A 209 24.67 26.26 -29.31
CA GLY A 209 25.96 26.93 -29.22
C GLY A 209 27.09 26.24 -30.02
N ALA A 210 26.87 25.05 -30.53
CA ALA A 210 27.72 24.39 -31.46
C ALA A 210 27.38 24.90 -32.88
N ASP A 211 27.90 26.10 -33.25
CA ASP A 211 27.79 26.66 -34.59
C ASP A 211 28.58 25.79 -35.56
N PRO A 212 27.97 25.26 -36.63
CA PRO A 212 28.68 24.53 -37.67
C PRO A 212 29.23 25.55 -38.69
N GLN A 213 30.08 26.42 -38.26
CA GLN A 213 30.80 27.30 -39.19
C GLN A 213 32.29 27.33 -38.88
N THR A 214 33.04 26.43 -39.54
CA THR A 214 34.23 26.81 -40.27
C THR A 214 34.48 25.76 -41.36
N GLY A 215 33.65 25.79 -42.38
CA GLY A 215 33.99 25.25 -43.69
C GLY A 215 34.68 26.32 -44.50
N GLU A 216 35.86 26.74 -44.13
CA GLU A 216 36.71 27.53 -44.98
C GLU A 216 37.64 26.58 -45.75
N VAL A 217 37.38 26.44 -47.05
CA VAL A 217 38.27 25.77 -48.00
C VAL A 217 39.24 26.84 -48.49
N PRO A 218 40.55 26.72 -48.22
CA PRO A 218 41.51 27.58 -48.94
C PRO A 218 41.76 27.07 -50.32
N SER A 219 41.81 28.03 -51.27
CA SER A 219 42.17 27.92 -52.68
C SER A 219 43.54 27.30 -52.94
#